data_634102ca1649e291b9da4820e8ae5a97
#
_entry.id   634102ca1649e291b9da4820e8ae5a97
#
_cell.length_a   1.000
_cell.length_b   1.000
_cell.length_c   1.000
_cell.angle_alpha   90.00
_cell.angle_beta   90.00
_cell.angle_gamma   90.00
#
_symmetry.space_group_name_H-M   'P 1'
#
loop_
_entity.id
_entity.type
_entity.pdbx_description
1 polymer ?
#
loop_
_entity_poly.entity_id
_entity_poly.type
_entity_poly.pdbx_seq_one_letter_code
_entity_poly.pdbx_strand_id
1 'polypeptide(L)'
;MRWAIFGIGGMGREAADIVRRRFPDAAIVFVTDTGGASVQGIEHVMPDALRDDDLVILAIGDPQLRFGLRERLGERRYGTIVASSAIVAPSAVIGEGSIICEGSIVNNDVRVGQHVIVNVLSHLSHDCIMGDFVTVSPRVSCNGWVEIDDKVFVGAGAVIRNGAPDRRLRVGVGATIGAGAVVVGDVVSHTTVLGVPARSSQDPHRQP
;
A
#
# COMPACT_ATOMS: atom_id res chain seq x y z
N MET A 1 12.68 3.07 21.15
CA MET A 1 11.58 3.10 20.15
C MET A 1 11.23 1.68 19.80
N ARG A 2 9.94 1.30 19.88
CA ARG A 2 9.47 -0.04 19.51
C ARG A 2 8.48 0.07 18.33
N TRP A 3 8.66 -0.79 17.33
CA TRP A 3 7.76 -0.93 16.20
C TRP A 3 6.85 -2.12 16.41
N ALA A 4 5.56 -1.91 16.32
CA ALA A 4 4.53 -2.92 16.47
C ALA A 4 3.87 -3.17 15.10
N ILE A 5 4.20 -4.31 14.48
CA ILE A 5 3.78 -4.62 13.10
C ILE A 5 2.61 -5.59 13.14
N PHE A 6 1.43 -5.13 12.72
CA PHE A 6 0.27 -6.00 12.53
C PHE A 6 0.42 -6.81 11.24
N GLY A 7 0.34 -8.13 11.40
CA GLY A 7 0.48 -9.11 10.33
C GLY A 7 1.84 -9.81 10.35
N ILE A 8 1.81 -11.15 10.34
CA ILE A 8 3.00 -12.04 10.32
C ILE A 8 3.21 -12.70 8.96
N GLY A 9 2.36 -12.37 7.99
CA GLY A 9 2.45 -12.83 6.61
C GLY A 9 3.67 -12.25 5.87
N GLY A 10 3.70 -12.41 4.57
CA GLY A 10 4.76 -11.88 3.70
C GLY A 10 5.01 -10.40 3.95
N MET A 11 3.95 -9.58 3.85
CA MET A 11 4.03 -8.13 4.01
C MET A 11 4.55 -7.71 5.39
N GLY A 12 4.14 -8.41 6.46
CA GLY A 12 4.62 -8.11 7.82
C GLY A 12 6.12 -8.38 7.98
N ARG A 13 6.61 -9.49 7.43
CA ARG A 13 8.03 -9.82 7.45
C ARG A 13 8.87 -8.86 6.62
N GLU A 14 8.38 -8.48 5.44
CA GLU A 14 9.01 -7.45 4.59
C GLU A 14 9.07 -6.09 5.32
N ALA A 15 7.98 -5.67 5.97
CA ALA A 15 7.97 -4.46 6.78
C ALA A 15 8.99 -4.53 7.94
N ALA A 16 9.10 -5.67 8.62
CA ALA A 16 10.09 -5.87 9.68
C ALA A 16 11.53 -5.75 9.15
N ASP A 17 11.79 -6.28 7.95
CA ASP A 17 13.10 -6.16 7.32
C ASP A 17 13.44 -4.73 6.92
N ILE A 18 12.45 -3.94 6.47
CA ILE A 18 12.65 -2.50 6.22
C ILE A 18 13.01 -1.78 7.52
N VAL A 19 12.24 -2.05 8.61
CA VAL A 19 12.51 -1.44 9.92
C VAL A 19 13.90 -1.80 10.42
N ARG A 20 14.31 -3.07 10.37
CA ARG A 20 15.65 -3.53 10.78
C ARG A 20 16.78 -2.80 10.05
N ARG A 21 16.61 -2.60 8.73
CA ARG A 21 17.63 -1.91 7.91
C ARG A 21 17.68 -0.39 8.17
N ARG A 22 16.52 0.22 8.43
CA ARG A 22 16.44 1.67 8.63
C ARG A 22 16.70 2.11 10.06
N PHE A 23 16.38 1.26 11.03
CA PHE A 23 16.43 1.53 12.46
C PHE A 23 17.03 0.32 13.20
N PRO A 24 18.35 0.06 13.06
CA PRO A 24 18.99 -1.17 13.56
C PRO A 24 18.85 -1.36 15.08
N ASP A 25 18.74 -0.27 15.84
CA ASP A 25 18.59 -0.31 17.30
C ASP A 25 17.12 -0.36 17.76
N ALA A 26 16.17 -0.41 16.85
CA ALA A 26 14.75 -0.45 17.21
C ALA A 26 14.31 -1.85 17.61
N ALA A 27 13.54 -1.95 18.68
CA ALA A 27 12.81 -3.17 19.02
C ALA A 27 11.65 -3.36 18.03
N ILE A 28 11.38 -4.59 17.65
CA ILE A 28 10.26 -4.96 16.77
C ILE A 28 9.46 -6.06 17.44
N VAL A 29 8.14 -5.93 17.39
CA VAL A 29 7.19 -7.00 17.77
C VAL A 29 6.18 -7.18 16.64
N PHE A 30 5.77 -8.42 16.40
CA PHE A 30 4.59 -8.68 15.60
C PHE A 30 3.35 -8.65 16.48
N VAL A 31 2.27 -8.10 15.95
CA VAL A 31 0.97 -8.08 16.62
C VAL A 31 0.00 -8.98 15.90
N THR A 32 -0.63 -9.90 16.65
CA THR A 32 -1.61 -10.85 16.14
C THR A 32 -2.74 -11.03 17.14
N ASP A 33 -3.94 -11.38 16.67
CA ASP A 33 -5.08 -11.65 17.53
C ASP A 33 -5.01 -13.03 18.20
N THR A 34 -4.10 -13.90 17.79
CA THR A 34 -4.04 -15.30 18.26
C THR A 34 -2.76 -15.64 19.04
N GLY A 35 -1.83 -14.70 19.17
CA GLY A 35 -0.50 -15.01 19.70
C GLY A 35 0.22 -16.05 18.82
N GLY A 36 1.36 -16.56 19.27
CA GLY A 36 2.10 -17.60 18.54
C GLY A 36 3.59 -17.66 18.88
N ALA A 37 4.27 -18.64 18.29
CA ALA A 37 5.72 -18.73 18.36
C ALA A 37 6.39 -17.56 17.60
N SER A 38 7.60 -17.18 18.01
CA SER A 38 8.37 -16.13 17.33
C SER A 38 8.59 -16.46 15.85
N VAL A 39 8.50 -15.45 15.00
CA VAL A 39 8.80 -15.55 13.55
C VAL A 39 10.03 -14.71 13.26
N GLN A 40 11.04 -15.27 12.62
CA GLN A 40 12.32 -14.62 12.34
C GLN A 40 12.99 -14.01 13.59
N GLY A 41 12.80 -14.64 14.76
CA GLY A 41 13.32 -14.14 16.03
C GLY A 41 12.58 -12.92 16.60
N ILE A 42 11.45 -12.52 15.99
CA ILE A 42 10.59 -11.44 16.47
C ILE A 42 9.48 -12.04 17.33
N GLU A 43 9.30 -11.50 18.53
CA GLU A 43 8.24 -11.89 19.45
C GLU A 43 6.86 -11.50 18.91
N HIS A 44 5.85 -12.32 19.23
CA HIS A 44 4.46 -12.01 18.99
C HIS A 44 3.81 -11.49 20.26
N VAL A 45 3.06 -10.40 20.13
CA VAL A 45 2.26 -9.83 21.20
C VAL A 45 0.79 -9.73 20.78
N MET A 46 -0.10 -9.72 21.76
CA MET A 46 -1.51 -9.46 21.54
C MET A 46 -1.78 -7.95 21.44
N PRO A 47 -2.89 -7.51 20.82
CA PRO A 47 -3.21 -6.08 20.69
C PRO A 47 -3.31 -5.31 22.01
N ASP A 48 -3.68 -5.97 23.11
CA ASP A 48 -3.73 -5.40 24.46
C ASP A 48 -2.35 -5.15 25.09
N ALA A 49 -1.30 -5.77 24.55
CA ALA A 49 0.09 -5.54 24.95
C ALA A 49 0.76 -4.36 24.21
N LEU A 50 0.02 -3.66 23.32
CA LEU A 50 0.49 -2.44 22.69
C LEU A 50 0.70 -1.34 23.72
N ARG A 51 1.81 -0.63 23.58
CA ARG A 51 2.17 0.54 24.41
C ARG A 51 1.73 1.83 23.74
N ASP A 52 1.54 2.89 24.51
CA ASP A 52 1.16 4.19 23.96
C ASP A 52 2.29 4.84 23.14
N ASP A 53 3.54 4.46 23.38
CA ASP A 53 4.72 4.95 22.66
C ASP A 53 5.13 4.07 21.46
N ASP A 54 4.40 2.98 21.17
CA ASP A 54 4.66 2.14 20.01
C ASP A 54 4.40 2.89 18.70
N LEU A 55 5.26 2.65 17.71
CA LEU A 55 5.00 2.99 16.32
C LEU A 55 4.33 1.81 15.63
N VAL A 56 3.04 1.96 15.34
CA VAL A 56 2.21 0.88 14.78
C VAL A 56 2.30 0.89 13.25
N ILE A 57 2.48 -0.27 12.65
CA ILE A 57 2.41 -0.49 11.20
C ILE A 57 1.34 -1.54 10.91
N LEU A 58 0.44 -1.23 9.96
CA LEU A 58 -0.59 -2.15 9.50
C LEU A 58 -0.13 -2.86 8.22
N ALA A 59 0.64 -3.95 8.36
CA ALA A 59 1.24 -4.68 7.24
C ALA A 59 0.29 -5.76 6.68
N ILE A 60 -0.91 -5.35 6.30
CA ILE A 60 -1.97 -6.16 5.71
C ILE A 60 -2.24 -5.68 4.29
N GLY A 61 -2.03 -6.55 3.29
CA GLY A 61 -2.16 -6.19 1.88
C GLY A 61 -3.57 -5.83 1.44
N ASP A 62 -4.59 -6.42 2.06
CA ASP A 62 -5.99 -6.11 1.74
C ASP A 62 -6.37 -4.73 2.28
N PRO A 63 -6.84 -3.80 1.41
CA PRO A 63 -7.20 -2.44 1.81
C PRO A 63 -8.34 -2.37 2.83
N GLN A 64 -9.37 -3.22 2.67
CA GLN A 64 -10.55 -3.20 3.53
C GLN A 64 -10.22 -3.77 4.92
N LEU A 65 -9.46 -4.86 4.98
CA LEU A 65 -9.00 -5.43 6.25
C LEU A 65 -8.08 -4.45 6.98
N ARG A 66 -7.20 -3.76 6.26
CA ARG A 66 -6.29 -2.75 6.82
C ARG A 66 -7.08 -1.56 7.37
N PHE A 67 -8.07 -1.08 6.64
CA PHE A 67 -8.99 -0.03 7.11
C PHE A 67 -9.74 -0.46 8.39
N GLY A 68 -10.37 -1.64 8.37
CA GLY A 68 -11.09 -2.16 9.54
C GLY A 68 -10.20 -2.32 10.78
N LEU A 69 -8.93 -2.69 10.57
CA LEU A 69 -7.95 -2.77 11.65
C LEU A 69 -7.60 -1.39 12.22
N ARG A 70 -7.43 -0.37 11.37
CA ARG A 70 -7.20 1.02 11.78
C ARG A 70 -8.37 1.53 12.63
N GLU A 71 -9.61 1.30 12.21
CA GLU A 71 -10.80 1.67 12.93
C GLU A 71 -10.86 0.98 14.32
N ARG A 72 -10.55 -0.30 14.38
CA ARG A 72 -10.51 -1.08 15.63
C ARG A 72 -9.46 -0.57 16.63
N LEU A 73 -8.30 -0.16 16.14
CA LEU A 73 -7.19 0.30 16.99
C LEU A 73 -7.34 1.75 17.42
N GLY A 74 -8.13 2.54 16.71
CA GLY A 74 -8.36 3.95 16.99
C GLY A 74 -7.11 4.81 16.86
N GLU A 75 -7.07 5.90 17.62
CA GLU A 75 -5.95 6.84 17.62
C GLU A 75 -4.71 6.21 18.25
N ARG A 76 -3.67 6.04 17.44
CA ARG A 76 -2.36 5.52 17.79
C ARG A 76 -1.28 6.28 17.02
N ARG A 77 -0.04 6.12 17.40
CA ARG A 77 1.10 6.61 16.64
C ARG A 77 1.39 5.62 15.50
N TYR A 78 1.01 5.95 14.28
CA TYR A 78 1.27 5.12 13.12
C TYR A 78 2.61 5.48 12.49
N GLY A 79 3.46 4.48 12.27
CA GLY A 79 4.78 4.67 11.70
C GLY A 79 4.77 4.58 10.17
N THR A 80 5.43 5.50 9.50
CA THR A 80 5.69 5.42 8.05
C THR A 80 7.07 4.86 7.81
N ILE A 81 7.20 3.85 6.97
CA ILE A 81 8.48 3.26 6.60
C ILE A 81 8.74 3.36 5.10
N VAL A 82 9.97 3.76 4.78
CA VAL A 82 10.46 3.85 3.41
C VAL A 82 11.74 3.04 3.32
N ALA A 83 11.77 2.03 2.46
CA ALA A 83 12.95 1.20 2.26
C ALA A 83 14.14 2.05 1.78
N SER A 84 15.35 1.70 2.21
CA SER A 84 16.56 2.46 1.84
C SER A 84 16.88 2.44 0.35
N SER A 85 16.38 1.44 -0.38
CA SER A 85 16.50 1.33 -1.83
C SER A 85 15.32 1.96 -2.61
N ALA A 86 14.31 2.48 -1.92
CA ALA A 86 13.24 3.23 -2.57
C ALA A 86 13.73 4.64 -2.92
N ILE A 87 13.28 5.12 -4.08
CA ILE A 87 13.56 6.48 -4.53
C ILE A 87 12.29 7.31 -4.35
N VAL A 88 12.35 8.31 -3.47
CA VAL A 88 11.24 9.23 -3.22
C VAL A 88 11.70 10.64 -3.54
N ALA A 89 11.02 11.28 -4.47
CA ALA A 89 11.34 12.66 -4.87
C ALA A 89 11.13 13.63 -3.69
N PRO A 90 11.95 14.68 -3.56
CA PRO A 90 11.82 15.65 -2.45
C PRO A 90 10.47 16.37 -2.38
N SER A 91 9.77 16.51 -3.51
CA SER A 91 8.44 17.14 -3.58
C SER A 91 7.29 16.15 -3.32
N ALA A 92 7.57 14.86 -3.21
CA ALA A 92 6.56 13.86 -2.90
C ALA A 92 6.16 13.91 -1.42
N VAL A 93 4.89 13.68 -1.14
CA VAL A 93 4.33 13.62 0.21
C VAL A 93 3.84 12.21 0.50
N ILE A 94 4.30 11.62 1.59
CA ILE A 94 3.90 10.27 2.03
C ILE A 94 3.11 10.40 3.32
N GLY A 95 1.86 9.92 3.31
CA GLY A 95 0.97 9.94 4.47
C GLY A 95 1.40 8.95 5.56
N GLU A 96 0.90 9.20 6.77
CA GLU A 96 1.18 8.41 7.97
C GLU A 96 0.78 6.94 7.80
N GLY A 97 1.52 6.03 8.42
CA GLY A 97 1.24 4.60 8.40
C GLY A 97 1.54 3.90 7.06
N SER A 98 2.10 4.61 6.08
CA SER A 98 2.36 4.07 4.75
C SER A 98 3.68 3.29 4.69
N ILE A 99 3.73 2.31 3.79
CA ILE A 99 4.88 1.43 3.56
C ILE A 99 5.34 1.60 2.11
N ILE A 100 6.56 2.07 1.91
CA ILE A 100 7.20 2.15 0.58
C ILE A 100 8.32 1.10 0.52
N CYS A 101 8.08 0.05 -0.24
CA CYS A 101 8.97 -1.12 -0.30
C CYS A 101 10.18 -0.91 -1.21
N GLU A 102 11.06 -1.90 -1.21
CA GLU A 102 12.34 -1.91 -1.91
C GLU A 102 12.21 -1.67 -3.40
N GLY A 103 13.09 -0.82 -3.93
CA GLY A 103 13.19 -0.52 -5.36
C GLY A 103 11.98 0.22 -5.94
N SER A 104 11.03 0.65 -5.11
CA SER A 104 9.91 1.47 -5.57
C SER A 104 10.36 2.90 -5.87
N ILE A 105 9.69 3.53 -6.82
CA ILE A 105 9.95 4.91 -7.23
C ILE A 105 8.68 5.74 -7.04
N VAL A 106 8.78 6.80 -6.24
CA VAL A 106 7.73 7.81 -6.05
C VAL A 106 8.26 9.13 -6.57
N ASN A 107 7.76 9.54 -7.72
CA ASN A 107 8.26 10.72 -8.44
C ASN A 107 7.72 12.04 -7.91
N ASN A 108 8.09 13.12 -8.64
CA ASN A 108 7.80 14.50 -8.28
C ASN A 108 6.29 14.74 -8.11
N ASP A 109 5.95 15.51 -7.08
CA ASP A 109 4.59 16.00 -6.80
C ASP A 109 3.54 14.91 -6.61
N VAL A 110 4.00 13.66 -6.36
CA VAL A 110 3.13 12.56 -5.96
C VAL A 110 2.64 12.79 -4.53
N ARG A 111 1.35 12.59 -4.32
CA ARG A 111 0.73 12.58 -2.99
C ARG A 111 0.24 11.18 -2.67
N VAL A 112 0.78 10.60 -1.63
CA VAL A 112 0.40 9.29 -1.10
C VAL A 112 -0.37 9.51 0.19
N GLY A 113 -1.58 9.00 0.28
CA GLY A 113 -2.43 9.08 1.46
C GLY A 113 -1.91 8.26 2.64
N GLN A 114 -2.76 8.11 3.65
CA GLN A 114 -2.43 7.36 4.87
C GLN A 114 -2.56 5.85 4.65
N HIS A 115 -1.75 5.10 5.37
CA HIS A 115 -1.79 3.63 5.36
C HIS A 115 -1.73 3.01 3.96
N VAL A 116 -1.03 3.63 3.02
CA VAL A 116 -0.81 3.11 1.67
C VAL A 116 0.34 2.12 1.67
N ILE A 117 0.21 1.05 0.89
CA ILE A 117 1.31 0.12 0.62
C ILE A 117 1.73 0.26 -0.84
N VAL A 118 2.95 0.71 -1.08
CA VAL A 118 3.61 0.67 -2.38
C VAL A 118 4.63 -0.45 -2.35
N ASN A 119 4.27 -1.57 -2.97
CA ASN A 119 5.06 -2.80 -2.90
C ASN A 119 6.26 -2.76 -3.86
N VAL A 120 7.16 -3.74 -3.73
CA VAL A 120 8.47 -3.79 -4.37
C VAL A 120 8.45 -3.48 -5.87
N LEU A 121 9.44 -2.70 -6.34
CA LEU A 121 9.65 -2.37 -7.76
C LEU A 121 8.47 -1.67 -8.44
N SER A 122 7.58 -1.03 -7.68
CA SER A 122 6.46 -0.27 -8.22
C SER A 122 6.86 1.17 -8.51
N HIS A 123 6.20 1.78 -9.48
CA HIS A 123 6.48 3.12 -9.94
C HIS A 123 5.22 3.98 -9.90
N LEU A 124 5.28 5.07 -9.15
CA LEU A 124 4.30 6.16 -9.15
C LEU A 124 4.92 7.35 -9.86
N SER A 125 4.40 7.67 -11.03
CA SER A 125 4.90 8.77 -11.85
C SER A 125 4.45 10.13 -11.31
N HIS A 126 4.99 11.19 -11.88
CA HIS A 126 4.75 12.58 -11.45
C HIS A 126 3.25 12.90 -11.36
N ASP A 127 2.89 13.79 -10.43
CA ASP A 127 1.54 14.35 -10.26
C ASP A 127 0.44 13.31 -9.93
N CYS A 128 0.79 12.10 -9.54
CA CYS A 128 -0.19 11.11 -9.10
C CYS A 128 -0.72 11.43 -7.69
N ILE A 129 -1.98 11.09 -7.45
CA ILE A 129 -2.64 11.18 -6.15
C ILE A 129 -3.12 9.78 -5.78
N MET A 130 -2.69 9.30 -4.61
CA MET A 130 -3.19 8.07 -4.00
C MET A 130 -4.01 8.45 -2.76
N GLY A 131 -5.23 8.00 -2.69
CA GLY A 131 -6.07 8.07 -1.50
C GLY A 131 -5.56 7.19 -0.35
N ASP A 132 -6.32 7.11 0.71
CA ASP A 132 -5.97 6.35 1.90
C ASP A 132 -6.20 4.84 1.69
N PHE A 133 -5.40 4.03 2.37
CA PHE A 133 -5.49 2.56 2.35
C PHE A 133 -5.34 1.93 0.96
N VAL A 134 -4.77 2.61 -0.02
CA VAL A 134 -4.49 2.01 -1.33
C VAL A 134 -3.40 0.95 -1.20
N THR A 135 -3.55 -0.17 -1.90
CA THR A 135 -2.50 -1.17 -2.07
C THR A 135 -2.06 -1.21 -3.52
N VAL A 136 -0.80 -0.87 -3.74
CA VAL A 136 -0.10 -1.01 -5.02
C VAL A 136 0.77 -2.26 -4.92
N SER A 137 0.39 -3.34 -5.60
CA SER A 137 1.11 -4.62 -5.57
C SER A 137 2.44 -4.56 -6.34
N PRO A 138 3.31 -5.59 -6.27
CA PRO A 138 4.63 -5.55 -6.91
C PRO A 138 4.58 -5.22 -8.41
N ARG A 139 5.58 -4.43 -8.85
CA ARG A 139 5.81 -4.09 -10.28
C ARG A 139 4.64 -3.37 -10.96
N VAL A 140 3.83 -2.65 -10.23
CA VAL A 140 2.81 -1.78 -10.83
C VAL A 140 3.48 -0.56 -11.45
N SER A 141 3.03 -0.17 -12.64
CA SER A 141 3.40 1.09 -13.29
C SER A 141 2.19 2.02 -13.33
N CYS A 142 2.17 3.01 -12.44
CA CYS A 142 1.18 4.08 -12.44
C CYS A 142 1.79 5.31 -13.09
N ASN A 143 1.32 5.66 -14.30
CA ASN A 143 1.88 6.78 -15.05
C ASN A 143 1.31 8.13 -14.56
N GLY A 144 1.82 9.25 -15.10
CA GLY A 144 1.52 10.58 -14.59
C GLY A 144 0.05 10.98 -14.67
N TRP A 145 -0.36 11.91 -13.80
CA TRP A 145 -1.72 12.46 -13.78
C TRP A 145 -2.82 11.42 -13.53
N VAL A 146 -2.54 10.42 -12.70
CA VAL A 146 -3.51 9.43 -12.23
C VAL A 146 -3.96 9.80 -10.83
N GLU A 147 -5.25 9.65 -10.57
CA GLU A 147 -5.88 9.79 -9.26
C GLU A 147 -6.51 8.44 -8.88
N ILE A 148 -6.01 7.84 -7.81
CA ILE A 148 -6.51 6.58 -7.26
C ILE A 148 -7.18 6.90 -5.93
N ASP A 149 -8.48 6.66 -5.84
CA ASP A 149 -9.25 6.92 -4.64
C ASP A 149 -8.97 5.90 -3.52
N ASP A 150 -9.60 6.08 -2.37
CA ASP A 150 -9.38 5.27 -1.17
C ASP A 150 -9.68 3.79 -1.38
N LYS A 151 -8.93 2.95 -0.67
CA LYS A 151 -9.16 1.49 -0.56
C LYS A 151 -9.10 0.75 -1.90
N VAL A 152 -8.46 1.31 -2.89
CA VAL A 152 -8.22 0.65 -4.17
C VAL A 152 -7.14 -0.41 -4.02
N PHE A 153 -7.35 -1.57 -4.65
CA PHE A 153 -6.33 -2.61 -4.79
C PHE A 153 -5.83 -2.65 -6.24
N VAL A 154 -4.53 -2.45 -6.43
CA VAL A 154 -3.87 -2.56 -7.74
C VAL A 154 -3.02 -3.83 -7.77
N GLY A 155 -3.44 -4.80 -8.57
CA GLY A 155 -2.78 -6.10 -8.72
C GLY A 155 -1.38 -6.03 -9.35
N ALA A 156 -0.56 -7.03 -9.05
CA ALA A 156 0.83 -7.08 -9.48
C ALA A 156 1.01 -6.95 -11.00
N GLY A 157 1.98 -6.15 -11.41
CA GLY A 157 2.30 -5.93 -12.82
C GLY A 157 1.25 -5.14 -13.60
N ALA A 158 0.24 -4.57 -12.96
CA ALA A 158 -0.73 -3.73 -13.65
C ALA A 158 -0.08 -2.44 -14.17
N VAL A 159 -0.57 -1.95 -15.30
CA VAL A 159 -0.15 -0.69 -15.91
C VAL A 159 -1.36 0.23 -16.00
N ILE A 160 -1.22 1.44 -15.46
CA ILE A 160 -2.24 2.47 -15.56
C ILE A 160 -1.72 3.57 -16.48
N ARG A 161 -2.43 3.81 -17.57
CA ARG A 161 -2.08 4.83 -18.55
C ARG A 161 -2.08 6.22 -17.88
N ASN A 162 -1.25 7.12 -18.37
CA ASN A 162 -1.28 8.51 -17.91
C ASN A 162 -2.61 9.21 -18.22
N GLY A 163 -3.02 10.07 -17.32
CA GLY A 163 -3.99 11.12 -17.56
C GLY A 163 -3.35 12.34 -18.24
N ALA A 164 -3.91 13.50 -17.98
CA ALA A 164 -3.40 14.80 -18.42
C ALA A 164 -3.60 15.86 -17.32
N PRO A 165 -2.91 17.01 -17.36
CA PRO A 165 -3.04 18.07 -16.36
C PRO A 165 -4.47 18.56 -16.15
N ASP A 166 -5.24 18.65 -17.23
CA ASP A 166 -6.62 19.10 -17.28
C ASP A 166 -7.64 17.98 -17.11
N ARG A 167 -7.20 16.71 -17.21
CA ARG A 167 -8.05 15.53 -17.06
C ARG A 167 -7.27 14.34 -16.50
N ARG A 168 -7.25 14.18 -15.19
CA ARG A 168 -6.69 12.98 -14.55
C ARG A 168 -7.46 11.72 -14.97
N LEU A 169 -6.72 10.61 -15.13
CA LEU A 169 -7.36 9.29 -15.17
C LEU A 169 -7.72 8.90 -13.73
N ARG A 170 -8.97 8.50 -13.50
CA ARG A 170 -9.48 8.20 -12.16
C ARG A 170 -9.74 6.72 -11.95
N VAL A 171 -9.34 6.24 -10.78
CA VAL A 171 -9.69 4.90 -10.29
C VAL A 171 -10.52 5.09 -9.01
N GLY A 172 -11.82 4.77 -9.11
CA GLY A 172 -12.78 5.06 -8.05
C GLY A 172 -12.61 4.20 -6.80
N VAL A 173 -13.15 4.70 -5.70
CA VAL A 173 -13.07 4.10 -4.34
C VAL A 173 -13.33 2.60 -4.35
N GLY A 174 -12.48 1.84 -3.67
CA GLY A 174 -12.65 0.40 -3.47
C GLY A 174 -12.62 -0.43 -4.75
N ALA A 175 -12.18 0.14 -5.89
CA ALA A 175 -12.01 -0.63 -7.12
C ALA A 175 -10.84 -1.61 -7.00
N THR A 176 -10.91 -2.68 -7.79
CA THR A 176 -9.83 -3.66 -7.91
C THR A 176 -9.32 -3.70 -9.35
N ILE A 177 -8.03 -3.46 -9.52
CA ILE A 177 -7.33 -3.67 -10.79
C ILE A 177 -6.63 -5.03 -10.70
N GLY A 178 -6.98 -5.95 -11.59
CA GLY A 178 -6.39 -7.31 -11.59
C GLY A 178 -4.92 -7.32 -11.99
N ALA A 179 -4.22 -8.38 -11.62
CA ALA A 179 -2.83 -8.55 -11.97
C ALA A 179 -2.60 -8.51 -13.49
N GLY A 180 -1.57 -7.80 -13.95
CA GLY A 180 -1.23 -7.64 -15.36
C GLY A 180 -2.24 -6.84 -16.18
N ALA A 181 -3.25 -6.22 -15.58
CA ALA A 181 -4.23 -5.43 -16.31
C ALA A 181 -3.62 -4.13 -16.85
N VAL A 182 -4.08 -3.69 -18.03
CA VAL A 182 -3.70 -2.40 -18.63
C VAL A 182 -4.90 -1.47 -18.64
N VAL A 183 -4.92 -0.55 -17.70
CA VAL A 183 -5.99 0.45 -17.54
C VAL A 183 -5.78 1.60 -18.50
N VAL A 184 -6.74 1.83 -19.39
CA VAL A 184 -6.68 2.85 -20.45
C VAL A 184 -7.74 3.94 -20.30
N GLY A 185 -8.55 3.92 -19.27
CA GLY A 185 -9.61 4.91 -18.97
C GLY A 185 -10.03 4.81 -17.52
N ASP A 186 -10.98 5.64 -17.13
CA ASP A 186 -11.48 5.69 -15.77
C ASP A 186 -12.09 4.36 -15.33
N VAL A 187 -11.90 4.04 -14.04
CA VAL A 187 -12.43 2.82 -13.39
C VAL A 187 -13.49 3.24 -12.38
N VAL A 188 -14.68 2.66 -12.50
CA VAL A 188 -15.81 2.96 -11.62
C VAL A 188 -15.54 2.39 -10.21
N SER A 189 -16.01 3.10 -9.19
CA SER A 189 -15.92 2.67 -7.78
C SER A 189 -16.49 1.27 -7.58
N HIS A 190 -15.85 0.49 -6.69
CA HIS A 190 -16.28 -0.86 -6.29
C HIS A 190 -16.40 -1.85 -7.47
N THR A 191 -15.72 -1.60 -8.58
CA THR A 191 -15.64 -2.53 -9.70
C THR A 191 -14.30 -3.23 -9.77
N THR A 192 -14.31 -4.45 -10.34
CA THR A 192 -13.08 -5.16 -10.68
C THR A 192 -12.86 -5.07 -12.19
N VAL A 193 -11.66 -4.61 -12.59
CA VAL A 193 -11.25 -4.57 -14.00
C VAL A 193 -10.04 -5.47 -14.23
N LEU A 194 -10.04 -6.20 -15.34
CA LEU A 194 -9.04 -7.23 -15.68
C LEU A 194 -8.68 -7.16 -17.17
N GLY A 195 -7.50 -7.62 -17.53
CA GLY A 195 -7.08 -7.87 -18.89
C GLY A 195 -6.41 -6.69 -19.61
N VAL A 196 -6.13 -6.88 -20.90
CA VAL A 196 -5.43 -5.91 -21.77
C VAL A 196 -6.25 -5.71 -23.06
N PRO A 197 -6.89 -4.56 -23.26
CA PRO A 197 -7.12 -3.50 -22.29
C PRO A 197 -8.05 -3.96 -21.13
N ALA A 198 -7.89 -3.33 -19.97
CA ALA A 198 -8.70 -3.65 -18.80
C ALA A 198 -10.19 -3.37 -19.05
N ARG A 199 -11.03 -4.34 -18.69
CA ARG A 199 -12.49 -4.28 -18.77
C ARG A 199 -13.11 -4.74 -17.46
N SER A 200 -14.31 -4.31 -17.17
CA SER A 200 -15.06 -4.79 -16.00
C SER A 200 -15.18 -6.33 -16.02
N SER A 201 -14.99 -6.95 -14.87
CA SER A 201 -15.24 -8.39 -14.72
C SER A 201 -16.69 -8.78 -14.96
N GLN A 202 -17.61 -7.82 -14.89
CA GLN A 202 -19.05 -7.98 -15.16
C GLN A 202 -19.42 -7.59 -16.60
N ASP A 203 -18.45 -7.26 -17.46
CA ASP A 203 -18.72 -6.93 -18.86
C ASP A 203 -19.24 -8.20 -19.61
N PRO A 204 -20.49 -8.19 -20.11
CA PRO A 204 -21.06 -9.35 -20.80
C PRO A 204 -20.35 -9.69 -22.13
N HIS A 205 -19.57 -8.77 -22.67
CA HIS A 205 -18.81 -8.97 -23.91
C HIS A 205 -17.35 -9.39 -23.66
N ARG A 206 -16.98 -9.65 -22.40
CA ARG A 206 -15.66 -10.17 -22.07
C ARG A 206 -15.56 -11.64 -22.45
N GLN A 207 -14.82 -11.93 -23.52
CA GLN A 207 -14.43 -13.30 -23.82
C GLN A 207 -13.32 -13.76 -22.84
N PRO A 208 -13.32 -15.05 -22.45
CA PRO A 208 -12.33 -15.63 -21.55
C PRO A 208 -10.90 -15.56 -22.12
#